data_cf1dbac744fbcb432e1e75e9947d2008
#
_entry.id   cf1dbac744fbcb432e1e75e9947d2008
#
_cell.length_a   1.000
_cell.length_b   1.000
_cell.length_c   1.000
_cell.angle_alpha   90.00
_cell.angle_beta   90.00
_cell.angle_gamma   90.00
#
_symmetry.space_group_name_H-M   'P 1'
#
loop_
_entity.id
_entity.type
_entity.pdbx_description
1 polymer ?
#
loop_
_entity_poly.entity_id
_entity_poly.type
_entity_poly.pdbx_seq_one_letter_code
_entity_poly.pdbx_strand_id
1 'polypeptide(L)'
;MNREDISIRLATLIDYKELQQLFVDTISSVCSKDYNAQQIKVWTESVENEQRWLNILTRQYVIVALRKNRIAGFCSLDNGDYIDLLYVHKDYQRQGIATKLYSFIENEARVNNTTIIDADVSKTAKSFFEKMGFETMEEKKVLQKGVEMINYKMKKVLSK
;
A
#
# COMPACT_ATOMS: atom_id res chain seq x y z
N MET A 1 11.61 -9.52 -19.09
CA MET A 1 11.55 -8.17 -18.53
C MET A 1 12.56 -8.00 -17.42
N ASN A 2 13.39 -6.98 -17.52
CA ASN A 2 14.51 -6.79 -16.63
C ASN A 2 14.05 -6.09 -15.36
N ARG A 3 14.24 -6.73 -14.18
CA ARG A 3 13.91 -6.15 -12.87
C ARG A 3 14.75 -4.90 -12.56
N GLU A 4 15.85 -4.73 -13.28
CA GLU A 4 16.75 -3.58 -13.13
C GLU A 4 16.11 -2.25 -13.56
N ASP A 5 14.99 -2.31 -14.32
CA ASP A 5 14.30 -1.11 -14.81
C ASP A 5 13.40 -0.45 -13.76
N ILE A 6 13.33 -0.99 -12.53
CA ILE A 6 12.51 -0.43 -11.46
C ILE A 6 13.40 0.42 -10.55
N SER A 7 13.10 1.71 -10.46
CA SER A 7 13.77 2.62 -9.53
C SER A 7 12.81 3.09 -8.45
N ILE A 8 13.36 3.44 -7.29
CA ILE A 8 12.58 3.91 -6.15
C ILE A 8 13.03 5.33 -5.80
N ARG A 9 12.08 6.21 -5.55
CA ARG A 9 12.35 7.56 -5.01
C ARG A 9 11.28 7.97 -4.01
N LEU A 10 11.56 9.00 -3.25
CA LEU A 10 10.56 9.60 -2.37
C LEU A 10 9.46 10.26 -3.21
N ALA A 11 8.21 10.14 -2.74
CA ALA A 11 7.09 10.85 -3.33
C ALA A 11 7.15 12.33 -2.92
N THR A 12 6.58 13.18 -3.76
CA THR A 12 6.43 14.61 -3.48
C THR A 12 4.97 15.02 -3.71
N LEU A 13 4.62 16.25 -3.35
CA LEU A 13 3.27 16.78 -3.58
C LEU A 13 2.90 16.82 -5.06
N ILE A 14 3.89 16.88 -5.95
CA ILE A 14 3.65 16.84 -7.41
C ILE A 14 3.03 15.50 -7.82
N ASP A 15 3.32 14.43 -7.08
CA ASP A 15 2.82 13.09 -7.39
C ASP A 15 1.36 12.86 -6.95
N TYR A 16 0.79 13.77 -6.20
CA TYR A 16 -0.52 13.61 -5.53
C TYR A 16 -1.60 13.03 -6.45
N LYS A 17 -1.86 13.69 -7.58
CA LYS A 17 -2.94 13.28 -8.48
C LYS A 17 -2.68 11.94 -9.14
N GLU A 18 -1.44 11.67 -9.49
CA GLU A 18 -1.06 10.40 -10.11
C GLU A 18 -1.22 9.24 -9.11
N LEU A 19 -0.86 9.47 -7.85
CA LEU A 19 -1.05 8.46 -6.80
C LEU A 19 -2.52 8.19 -6.52
N GLN A 20 -3.36 9.22 -6.52
CA GLN A 20 -4.79 9.05 -6.37
C GLN A 20 -5.38 8.24 -7.51
N GLN A 21 -4.98 8.52 -8.74
CA GLN A 21 -5.46 7.81 -9.91
C GLN A 21 -5.02 6.34 -9.88
N LEU A 22 -3.77 6.09 -9.50
CA LEU A 22 -3.25 4.73 -9.35
C LEU A 22 -4.05 3.96 -8.28
N PHE A 23 -4.32 4.59 -7.15
CA PHE A 23 -5.12 4.03 -6.06
C PHE A 23 -6.50 3.59 -6.57
N VAL A 24 -7.22 4.50 -7.25
CA VAL A 24 -8.55 4.20 -7.78
C VAL A 24 -8.51 3.09 -8.82
N ASP A 25 -7.58 3.18 -9.77
CA ASP A 25 -7.47 2.20 -10.86
C ASP A 25 -7.11 0.80 -10.33
N THR A 26 -6.22 0.74 -9.38
CA THR A 26 -5.80 -0.55 -8.80
C THR A 26 -6.95 -1.20 -8.03
N ILE A 27 -7.64 -0.45 -7.18
CA ILE A 27 -8.75 -0.99 -6.40
C ILE A 27 -9.87 -1.44 -7.34
N SER A 28 -10.22 -0.62 -8.32
CA SER A 28 -11.31 -0.91 -9.24
C SER A 28 -11.03 -2.14 -10.14
N SER A 29 -9.77 -2.36 -10.50
CA SER A 29 -9.38 -3.47 -11.39
C SER A 29 -8.94 -4.71 -10.64
N VAL A 30 -7.99 -4.56 -9.72
CA VAL A 30 -7.31 -5.70 -9.07
C VAL A 30 -8.11 -6.23 -7.90
N CYS A 31 -8.72 -5.35 -7.11
CA CYS A 31 -9.44 -5.75 -5.91
C CYS A 31 -10.88 -6.19 -6.19
N SER A 32 -11.40 -5.97 -7.40
CA SER A 32 -12.77 -6.32 -7.76
C SER A 32 -13.06 -7.82 -7.74
N LYS A 33 -12.04 -8.66 -7.78
CA LYS A 33 -12.20 -10.12 -7.64
C LYS A 33 -12.48 -10.54 -6.19
N ASP A 34 -12.13 -9.70 -5.21
CA ASP A 34 -12.25 -10.03 -3.78
C ASP A 34 -13.32 -9.19 -3.07
N TYR A 35 -13.77 -8.11 -3.70
CA TYR A 35 -14.73 -7.17 -3.13
C TYR A 35 -15.84 -6.87 -4.15
N ASN A 36 -17.07 -6.67 -3.67
CA ASN A 36 -18.19 -6.36 -4.55
C ASN A 36 -18.19 -4.89 -5.00
N ALA A 37 -19.08 -4.56 -5.94
CA ALA A 37 -19.13 -3.21 -6.53
C ALA A 37 -19.40 -2.12 -5.49
N GLN A 38 -20.24 -2.39 -4.50
CA GLN A 38 -20.55 -1.42 -3.43
C GLN A 38 -19.33 -1.16 -2.54
N GLN A 39 -18.60 -2.23 -2.20
CA GLN A 39 -17.39 -2.13 -1.40
C GLN A 39 -16.29 -1.36 -2.15
N ILE A 40 -16.12 -1.66 -3.44
CA ILE A 40 -15.15 -0.97 -4.30
C ILE A 40 -15.50 0.53 -4.38
N LYS A 41 -16.77 0.86 -4.55
CA LYS A 41 -17.22 2.26 -4.63
C LYS A 41 -16.86 3.03 -3.36
N VAL A 42 -17.21 2.49 -2.20
CA VAL A 42 -16.93 3.14 -0.92
C VAL A 42 -15.42 3.30 -0.70
N TRP A 43 -14.66 2.26 -1.03
CA TRP A 43 -13.20 2.29 -0.88
C TRP A 43 -12.55 3.35 -1.76
N THR A 44 -12.93 3.40 -3.05
CA THR A 44 -12.37 4.38 -3.98
C THR A 44 -12.80 5.81 -3.69
N GLU A 45 -13.97 6.02 -3.09
CA GLU A 45 -14.42 7.34 -2.67
C GLU A 45 -13.52 7.96 -1.60
N SER A 46 -12.74 7.15 -0.88
CA SER A 46 -11.79 7.67 0.11
C SER A 46 -10.71 8.56 -0.52
N VAL A 47 -10.53 8.50 -1.83
CA VAL A 47 -9.64 9.39 -2.58
C VAL A 47 -10.06 10.86 -2.45
N GLU A 48 -11.32 11.11 -2.16
CA GLU A 48 -11.88 12.47 -2.00
C GLU A 48 -11.48 13.13 -0.68
N ASN A 49 -10.92 12.36 0.26
CA ASN A 49 -10.43 12.90 1.52
C ASN A 49 -9.07 13.56 1.31
N GLU A 50 -9.09 14.78 0.79
CA GLU A 50 -7.90 15.55 0.45
C GLU A 50 -6.98 15.76 1.64
N GLN A 51 -7.54 16.05 2.82
CA GLN A 51 -6.75 16.28 4.03
C GLN A 51 -5.93 15.04 4.41
N ARG A 52 -6.53 13.86 4.31
CA ARG A 52 -5.84 12.60 4.57
C ARG A 52 -4.67 12.39 3.62
N TRP A 53 -4.89 12.61 2.32
CA TRP A 53 -3.83 12.42 1.31
C TRP A 53 -2.69 13.41 1.48
N LEU A 54 -3.00 14.67 1.80
CA LEU A 54 -1.97 15.66 2.08
C LEU A 54 -1.17 15.31 3.34
N ASN A 55 -1.85 14.81 4.37
CA ASN A 55 -1.16 14.34 5.58
C ASN A 55 -0.24 13.17 5.29
N ILE A 56 -0.67 12.23 4.46
CA ILE A 56 0.18 11.10 4.05
C ILE A 56 1.45 11.61 3.37
N LEU A 57 1.29 12.47 2.36
CA LEU A 57 2.43 12.95 1.56
C LEU A 57 3.37 13.89 2.33
N THR A 58 2.89 14.56 3.37
CA THR A 58 3.70 15.51 4.13
C THR A 58 4.26 14.92 5.43
N ARG A 59 3.66 13.86 5.98
CA ARG A 59 4.04 13.33 7.30
C ARG A 59 4.55 11.91 7.31
N GLN A 60 4.16 11.10 6.32
CA GLN A 60 4.61 9.72 6.24
C GLN A 60 5.84 9.59 5.34
N TYR A 61 6.55 8.48 5.49
CA TYR A 61 7.59 8.09 4.54
C TYR A 61 6.89 7.44 3.35
N VAL A 62 6.84 8.17 2.23
CA VAL A 62 6.15 7.67 1.02
C VAL A 62 7.16 7.52 -0.10
N ILE A 63 7.20 6.34 -0.69
CA ILE A 63 8.08 6.04 -1.82
C ILE A 63 7.26 5.59 -3.02
N VAL A 64 7.77 5.92 -4.20
CA VAL A 64 7.18 5.48 -5.46
C VAL A 64 8.18 4.60 -6.22
N ALA A 65 7.64 3.59 -6.88
CA ALA A 65 8.40 2.76 -7.81
C ALA A 65 8.16 3.26 -9.22
N LEU A 66 9.23 3.51 -9.93
CA LEU A 66 9.18 3.98 -11.32
C LEU A 66 9.61 2.87 -12.27
N ARG A 67 8.88 2.73 -13.35
CA ARG A 67 9.26 1.88 -14.45
C ARG A 67 9.14 2.68 -15.72
N LYS A 68 10.25 2.85 -16.46
CA LYS A 68 10.30 3.69 -17.66
C LYS A 68 9.75 5.09 -17.40
N ASN A 69 10.14 5.68 -16.25
CA ASN A 69 9.73 7.01 -15.81
C ASN A 69 8.23 7.17 -15.49
N ARG A 70 7.50 6.05 -15.37
CA ARG A 70 6.10 6.08 -14.94
C ARG A 70 5.97 5.50 -13.53
N ILE A 71 5.07 6.06 -12.74
CA ILE A 71 4.79 5.53 -11.41
C ILE A 71 4.04 4.22 -11.57
N ALA A 72 4.70 3.12 -11.17
CA ALA A 72 4.16 1.76 -11.25
C ALA A 72 3.57 1.28 -9.92
N GLY A 73 3.90 1.94 -8.83
CA GLY A 73 3.40 1.59 -7.51
C GLY A 73 3.91 2.56 -6.45
N PHE A 74 3.32 2.48 -5.27
CA PHE A 74 3.76 3.30 -4.14
C PHE A 74 3.46 2.61 -2.81
N CYS A 75 4.18 3.02 -1.78
CA CYS A 75 4.01 2.49 -0.44
C CYS A 75 4.26 3.60 0.58
N SER A 76 3.52 3.59 1.67
CA SER A 76 3.71 4.56 2.73
C SER A 76 3.91 3.88 4.09
N LEU A 77 4.81 4.45 4.89
CA LEU A 77 5.11 4.01 6.24
C LEU A 77 4.83 5.16 7.19
N ASP A 78 3.88 4.98 8.09
CA ASP A 78 3.50 5.97 9.07
C ASP A 78 4.23 5.72 10.37
N ASN A 79 4.80 6.77 10.94
CA ASN A 79 5.48 6.73 12.24
C ASN A 79 6.58 5.67 12.34
N GLY A 80 7.12 5.23 11.22
CA GLY A 80 8.20 4.23 11.17
C GLY A 80 7.78 2.79 11.43
N ASP A 81 6.51 2.52 11.72
CA ASP A 81 6.07 1.19 12.15
C ASP A 81 4.73 0.69 11.57
N TYR A 82 4.03 1.51 10.77
CA TYR A 82 2.73 1.13 10.22
C TYR A 82 2.69 1.36 8.72
N ILE A 83 2.47 0.28 7.95
CA ILE A 83 2.28 0.39 6.50
C ILE A 83 0.83 0.82 6.27
N ASP A 84 0.65 2.05 5.81
CA ASP A 84 -0.67 2.63 5.58
C ASP A 84 -1.19 2.31 4.18
N LEU A 85 -0.36 2.49 3.15
CA LEU A 85 -0.73 2.25 1.76
C LEU A 85 0.33 1.42 1.05
N LEU A 86 -0.12 0.48 0.22
CA LEU A 86 0.74 -0.28 -0.69
C LEU A 86 -0.10 -0.66 -1.91
N TYR A 87 0.18 -0.03 -3.04
CA TYR A 87 -0.57 -0.26 -4.28
C TYR A 87 0.38 -0.36 -5.46
N VAL A 88 0.14 -1.34 -6.33
CA VAL A 88 0.87 -1.53 -7.58
C VAL A 88 -0.14 -1.34 -8.71
N HIS A 89 0.21 -0.50 -9.68
CA HIS A 89 -0.63 -0.19 -10.82
C HIS A 89 -1.08 -1.46 -11.56
N LYS A 90 -2.32 -1.47 -12.01
CA LYS A 90 -2.94 -2.65 -12.65
C LYS A 90 -2.14 -3.21 -13.83
N ASP A 91 -1.44 -2.35 -14.57
CA ASP A 91 -0.65 -2.76 -15.74
C ASP A 91 0.75 -3.26 -15.38
N TYR A 92 1.14 -3.20 -14.12
CA TYR A 92 2.47 -3.58 -13.66
C TYR A 92 2.45 -4.67 -12.59
N GLN A 93 1.36 -5.43 -12.50
CA GLN A 93 1.22 -6.51 -11.54
C GLN A 93 2.21 -7.65 -11.82
N ARG A 94 2.61 -8.36 -10.76
CA ARG A 94 3.45 -9.56 -10.82
C ARG A 94 4.83 -9.34 -11.44
N GLN A 95 5.40 -8.15 -11.26
CA GLN A 95 6.72 -7.80 -11.79
C GLN A 95 7.74 -7.53 -10.67
N GLY A 96 7.40 -7.88 -9.42
CA GLY A 96 8.29 -7.69 -8.28
C GLY A 96 8.29 -6.27 -7.71
N ILE A 97 7.37 -5.41 -8.14
CA ILE A 97 7.32 -4.02 -7.70
C ILE A 97 6.96 -3.91 -6.22
N ALA A 98 5.94 -4.66 -5.78
CA ALA A 98 5.54 -4.66 -4.36
C ALA A 98 6.68 -5.15 -3.47
N THR A 99 7.39 -6.19 -3.89
CA THR A 99 8.55 -6.74 -3.15
C THR A 99 9.64 -5.70 -3.02
N LYS A 100 9.93 -4.97 -4.09
CA LYS A 100 10.96 -3.94 -4.06
C LYS A 100 10.56 -2.76 -3.17
N LEU A 101 9.31 -2.29 -3.29
CA LEU A 101 8.78 -1.25 -2.41
C LEU A 101 8.88 -1.69 -0.95
N TYR A 102 8.44 -2.90 -0.65
CA TYR A 102 8.46 -3.42 0.71
C TYR A 102 9.89 -3.48 1.28
N SER A 103 10.87 -3.88 0.47
CA SER A 103 12.25 -3.97 0.95
C SER A 103 12.77 -2.60 1.43
N PHE A 104 12.40 -1.52 0.77
CA PHE A 104 12.75 -0.16 1.17
C PHE A 104 12.01 0.25 2.46
N ILE A 105 10.74 -0.14 2.58
CA ILE A 105 9.93 0.14 3.77
C ILE A 105 10.51 -0.58 4.99
N GLU A 106 10.87 -1.86 4.86
CA GLU A 106 11.47 -2.59 5.98
C GLU A 106 12.80 -1.97 6.38
N ASN A 107 13.61 -1.56 5.41
CA ASN A 107 14.88 -0.89 5.70
C ASN A 107 14.65 0.42 6.47
N GLU A 108 13.66 1.22 6.07
CA GLU A 108 13.32 2.45 6.77
C GLU A 108 12.84 2.17 8.19
N ALA A 109 12.01 1.14 8.38
CA ALA A 109 11.57 0.73 9.71
C ALA A 109 12.75 0.36 10.59
N ARG A 110 13.73 -0.38 10.06
CA ARG A 110 14.95 -0.75 10.81
C ARG A 110 15.79 0.47 11.17
N VAL A 111 15.90 1.45 10.27
CA VAL A 111 16.60 2.71 10.54
C VAL A 111 15.93 3.46 11.71
N ASN A 112 14.64 3.35 11.86
CA ASN A 112 13.87 3.94 12.96
C ASN A 112 13.86 3.07 14.23
N ASN A 113 14.63 1.99 14.27
CA ASN A 113 14.69 1.04 15.38
C ASN A 113 13.36 0.34 15.67
N THR A 114 12.51 0.22 14.65
CA THR A 114 11.23 -0.47 14.74
C THR A 114 11.47 -1.96 14.95
N THR A 115 10.74 -2.56 15.89
CA THR A 115 10.83 -4.00 16.16
C THR A 115 9.63 -4.76 15.61
N ILE A 116 8.50 -4.10 15.42
CA ILE A 116 7.28 -4.71 14.88
C ILE A 116 6.69 -3.75 13.85
N ILE A 117 6.42 -4.25 12.64
CA ILE A 117 5.67 -3.51 11.63
C ILE A 117 4.24 -4.02 11.63
N ASP A 118 3.28 -3.10 11.71
CA ASP A 118 1.85 -3.41 11.64
C ASP A 118 1.27 -2.94 10.31
N ALA A 119 0.20 -3.60 9.88
CA ALA A 119 -0.58 -3.19 8.71
C ALA A 119 -2.01 -3.71 8.83
N ASP A 120 -2.96 -2.94 8.29
CA ASP A 120 -4.33 -3.42 8.04
C ASP A 120 -4.40 -3.76 6.56
N VAL A 121 -4.59 -5.03 6.25
CA VAL A 121 -4.32 -5.61 4.94
C VAL A 121 -5.62 -6.07 4.30
N SER A 122 -5.83 -5.71 3.02
CA SER A 122 -7.00 -6.15 2.26
C SER A 122 -6.93 -7.66 1.96
N LYS A 123 -8.06 -8.25 1.62
CA LYS A 123 -8.11 -9.64 1.13
C LYS A 123 -7.17 -9.84 -0.05
N THR A 124 -7.11 -8.86 -0.94
CA THR A 124 -6.29 -8.92 -2.15
C THR A 124 -4.80 -8.96 -1.84
N ALA A 125 -4.35 -8.22 -0.83
CA ALA A 125 -2.94 -8.09 -0.48
C ALA A 125 -2.46 -9.12 0.55
N LYS A 126 -3.37 -9.86 1.18
CA LYS A 126 -3.03 -10.75 2.30
C LYS A 126 -1.91 -11.74 1.97
N SER A 127 -2.00 -12.41 0.82
CA SER A 127 -0.99 -13.40 0.44
C SER A 127 0.38 -12.78 0.22
N PHE A 128 0.45 -11.56 -0.30
CA PHE A 128 1.70 -10.86 -0.45
C PHE A 128 2.35 -10.58 0.91
N PHE A 129 1.57 -10.05 1.87
CA PHE A 129 2.09 -9.78 3.20
C PHE A 129 2.53 -11.05 3.91
N GLU A 130 1.82 -12.16 3.73
CA GLU A 130 2.27 -13.45 4.27
C GLU A 130 3.62 -13.85 3.70
N LYS A 131 3.83 -13.68 2.39
CA LYS A 131 5.15 -13.94 1.76
C LYS A 131 6.26 -13.06 2.32
N MET A 132 5.92 -11.84 2.71
CA MET A 132 6.90 -10.92 3.31
C MET A 132 7.16 -11.22 4.78
N GLY A 133 6.51 -12.24 5.34
CA GLY A 133 6.75 -12.68 6.71
C GLY A 133 5.77 -12.12 7.74
N PHE A 134 4.68 -11.51 7.30
CA PHE A 134 3.64 -11.01 8.20
C PHE A 134 2.72 -12.15 8.64
N GLU A 135 2.26 -12.08 9.89
CA GLU A 135 1.28 -12.99 10.46
C GLU A 135 -0.05 -12.27 10.64
N THR A 136 -1.14 -12.99 10.33
CA THR A 136 -2.49 -12.48 10.56
C THR A 136 -2.82 -12.59 12.04
N MET A 137 -3.13 -11.45 12.66
CA MET A 137 -3.50 -11.38 14.07
C MET A 137 -5.00 -11.41 14.26
N GLU A 138 -5.76 -10.81 13.34
CA GLU A 138 -7.21 -10.68 13.46
C GLU A 138 -7.83 -10.42 12.10
N GLU A 139 -8.98 -11.04 11.85
CA GLU A 139 -9.86 -10.67 10.74
C GLU A 139 -10.81 -9.59 11.26
N LYS A 140 -10.86 -8.45 10.60
CA LYS A 140 -11.65 -7.31 11.05
C LYS A 140 -12.78 -7.00 10.10
N LYS A 141 -13.92 -6.63 10.66
CA LYS A 141 -15.05 -6.08 9.91
C LYS A 141 -15.04 -4.57 10.13
N VAL A 142 -14.89 -3.83 9.07
CA VAL A 142 -14.84 -2.37 9.11
C VAL A 142 -16.07 -1.82 8.41
N LEU A 143 -16.81 -0.92 9.08
CA LEU A 143 -17.94 -0.23 8.47
C LEU A 143 -17.45 1.10 7.91
N GLN A 144 -17.70 1.30 6.62
CA GLN A 144 -17.39 2.56 5.95
C GLN A 144 -18.63 2.98 5.17
N LYS A 145 -19.20 4.13 5.52
CA LYS A 145 -20.46 4.63 4.93
C LYS A 145 -21.56 3.56 4.93
N GLY A 146 -21.66 2.79 6.02
CA GLY A 146 -22.66 1.73 6.17
C GLY A 146 -22.36 0.44 5.41
N VAL A 147 -21.23 0.37 4.72
CA VAL A 147 -20.82 -0.83 3.96
C VAL A 147 -19.78 -1.58 4.77
N GLU A 148 -20.04 -2.88 5.00
CA GLU A 148 -19.12 -3.75 5.72
C GLU A 148 -18.01 -4.23 4.80
N MET A 149 -16.76 -4.08 5.24
CA MET A 149 -15.58 -4.55 4.52
C MET A 149 -14.73 -5.39 5.46
N ILE A 150 -14.14 -6.45 4.91
CA ILE A 150 -13.22 -7.30 5.68
C ILE A 150 -11.78 -6.93 5.33
N ASN A 151 -10.96 -6.70 6.36
CA ASN A 151 -9.52 -6.64 6.21
C ASN A 151 -8.87 -7.44 7.35
N TYR A 152 -7.55 -7.52 7.33
CA TYR A 152 -6.79 -8.33 8.28
C TYR A 152 -5.75 -7.45 8.97
N LYS A 153 -5.76 -7.52 10.29
CA LYS A 153 -4.67 -6.92 11.08
C LYS A 153 -3.49 -7.89 11.02
N MET A 154 -2.38 -7.42 10.48
CA MET A 154 -1.18 -8.24 10.32
C MET A 154 0.02 -7.56 10.95
N LYS A 155 1.00 -8.34 11.38
CA LYS A 155 2.24 -7.81 11.93
C LYS A 155 3.43 -8.65 11.49
N LYS A 156 4.59 -8.02 11.46
CA LYS A 156 5.87 -8.69 11.27
C LYS A 156 6.84 -8.25 12.36
N VAL A 157 7.44 -9.24 13.05
CA VAL A 157 8.50 -8.98 14.01
C VAL A 157 9.81 -8.91 13.25
N LEU A 158 10.54 -7.80 13.40
CA LEU A 158 11.82 -7.63 12.74
C LEU A 158 12.92 -8.20 13.63
N SER A 159 13.75 -9.09 13.08
CA SER A 159 14.93 -9.58 13.78
C SER A 159 15.98 -8.47 13.86
N LYS A 160 16.69 -8.44 14.98
CA LYS A 160 17.79 -7.47 15.16
C LYS A 160 19.00 -7.79 14.28
#